data_a9f9b53f4ea142885490395fee120a04
#
_entry.id   a9f9b53f4ea142885490395fee120a04
#
_cell.length_a   1.000
_cell.length_b   1.000
_cell.length_c   1.000
_cell.angle_alpha   90.00
_cell.angle_beta   90.00
_cell.angle_gamma   90.00
#
_symmetry.space_group_name_H-M   'P 1'
#
loop_
_entity.id
_entity.type
_entity.pdbx_description
1 polymer ?
#
loop_
_entity_poly.entity_id
_entity_poly.type
_entity_poly.pdbx_seq_one_letter_code
_entity_poly.pdbx_strand_id
1 'polypeptide(L)'
;GQGLVNARGAAAVDLSLIPLSAIERVEILRDGAAAQYGSDAIAGVINIVLKERDEGGNAGYRFGGYKKGDGLQRKLSGWKGFALPNDGFLTLAFDAGSQDPASDTRDDNRLFYPGSTSIDTAREQNNRYRNWRWGSGNVSDQYNFTANAEMGLSEGLSAYGFATYAHKNTDAENFFDPPTTLRNNYGSVALARYPDGRLPVTRYGLEDFAVTGGLRFEDQALGKFDLALNYGNNRVDSTDRDAINPSWGTASPSTIYTGRREADQTSLTLDWTRDFANDWLFKPLTVSAGLLGARKTTTSAKVTPPAGQTGRCSTPSTCLRQAHTRLLLGHHPGRCRVAGPPRDRCLL
;
A
#
# COMPACT_ATOMS: atom_id res chain seq x y z
N GLY A 1 -0.12 6.96 -6.55
CA GLY A 1 0.50 6.07 -5.60
C GLY A 1 0.52 4.63 -6.10
N GLN A 2 1.66 3.99 -6.11
CA GLN A 2 1.72 2.56 -6.39
C GLN A 2 1.60 1.81 -5.07
N GLY A 3 0.52 1.06 -4.94
CA GLY A 3 0.27 0.25 -3.77
C GLY A 3 1.34 -0.81 -3.53
N LEU A 4 1.28 -1.35 -2.35
CA LEU A 4 2.11 -2.45 -1.90
C LEU A 4 2.11 -3.60 -2.88
N VAL A 5 3.30 -4.09 -3.19
CA VAL A 5 3.46 -5.37 -3.85
C VAL A 5 2.85 -6.45 -2.97
N ASN A 6 1.83 -7.12 -3.45
CA ASN A 6 1.30 -8.28 -2.75
C ASN A 6 2.28 -9.47 -2.83
N ALA A 7 1.98 -10.56 -2.14
CA ALA A 7 2.86 -11.72 -2.01
C ALA A 7 3.25 -12.42 -3.34
N ARG A 8 2.73 -11.96 -4.50
CA ARG A 8 2.98 -12.55 -5.82
C ARG A 8 3.51 -11.55 -6.85
N GLY A 9 4.01 -10.39 -6.39
CA GLY A 9 4.61 -9.38 -7.27
C GLY A 9 3.62 -8.44 -7.95
N ALA A 10 2.31 -8.60 -7.74
CA ALA A 10 1.34 -7.64 -8.23
C ALA A 10 1.41 -6.35 -7.40
N ALA A 11 1.41 -5.20 -8.06
CA ALA A 11 1.32 -3.89 -7.43
C ALA A 11 -0.13 -3.39 -7.55
N ALA A 12 -0.86 -3.36 -6.44
CA ALA A 12 -2.18 -2.77 -6.38
C ALA A 12 -2.09 -1.33 -5.88
N VAL A 13 -2.91 -0.44 -6.40
CA VAL A 13 -3.04 0.93 -5.90
C VAL A 13 -3.91 0.93 -4.65
N ASP A 14 -3.42 1.50 -3.55
CA ASP A 14 -4.25 1.68 -2.34
C ASP A 14 -5.07 2.98 -2.47
N LEU A 15 -6.31 2.84 -2.92
CA LEU A 15 -7.24 3.97 -3.08
C LEU A 15 -7.64 4.60 -1.73
N SER A 16 -7.42 3.94 -0.61
CA SER A 16 -7.72 4.50 0.71
C SER A 16 -6.81 5.66 1.11
N LEU A 17 -5.73 5.87 0.36
CA LEU A 17 -4.80 6.98 0.55
C LEU A 17 -5.29 8.29 -0.08
N ILE A 18 -6.39 8.27 -0.84
CA ILE A 18 -7.03 9.47 -1.39
C ILE A 18 -8.16 9.88 -0.46
N PRO A 19 -8.19 11.14 0.07
CA PRO A 19 -9.28 11.61 0.91
C PRO A 19 -10.61 11.57 0.15
N LEU A 20 -11.60 10.89 0.69
CA LEU A 20 -12.96 10.91 0.10
C LEU A 20 -13.55 12.32 0.05
N SER A 21 -13.15 13.17 1.00
CA SER A 21 -13.53 14.57 1.04
C SER A 21 -13.03 15.39 -0.15
N ALA A 22 -11.91 14.96 -0.79
CA ALA A 22 -11.37 15.61 -1.98
C ALA A 22 -12.06 15.20 -3.28
N ILE A 23 -12.77 14.07 -3.30
CA ILE A 23 -13.33 13.50 -4.51
C ILE A 23 -14.66 14.19 -4.86
N GLU A 24 -14.76 14.69 -6.10
CA GLU A 24 -16.02 15.18 -6.66
C GLU A 24 -16.84 14.03 -7.23
N ARG A 25 -16.20 13.18 -8.07
CA ARG A 25 -16.81 12.02 -8.69
C ARG A 25 -15.76 10.98 -9.12
N VAL A 26 -16.22 9.77 -9.36
CA VAL A 26 -15.41 8.68 -9.93
C VAL A 26 -16.04 8.28 -11.26
N GLU A 27 -15.24 8.28 -12.31
CA GLU A 27 -15.62 7.88 -13.64
C GLU A 27 -14.98 6.54 -13.98
N ILE A 28 -15.77 5.62 -14.53
CA ILE A 28 -15.29 4.29 -14.91
C ILE A 28 -15.48 4.15 -16.42
N LEU A 29 -14.36 4.12 -17.15
CA LEU A 29 -14.34 3.83 -18.59
C LEU A 29 -14.09 2.34 -18.76
N ARG A 30 -15.06 1.68 -19.39
CA ARG A 30 -14.99 0.26 -19.74
C ARG A 30 -14.68 0.17 -21.22
N ASP A 31 -13.76 -0.72 -21.58
CA ASP A 31 -13.34 -1.00 -22.96
C ASP A 31 -12.69 0.16 -23.75
N GLY A 32 -11.72 -0.16 -24.61
CA GLY A 32 -11.17 0.74 -25.63
C GLY A 32 -10.36 1.93 -25.12
N ALA A 33 -10.09 2.03 -23.82
CA ALA A 33 -9.40 3.18 -23.22
C ALA A 33 -7.88 3.19 -23.47
N ALA A 34 -7.31 2.09 -23.98
CA ALA A 34 -5.85 1.96 -24.18
C ALA A 34 -5.28 2.97 -25.14
N ALA A 35 -6.04 3.40 -26.15
CA ALA A 35 -5.60 4.41 -27.12
C ALA A 35 -5.39 5.81 -26.49
N GLN A 36 -6.16 6.13 -25.45
CA GLN A 36 -6.12 7.43 -24.78
C GLN A 36 -5.28 7.39 -23.48
N TYR A 37 -5.27 6.26 -22.76
CA TYR A 37 -4.68 6.12 -21.42
C TYR A 37 -3.46 5.19 -21.37
N GLY A 38 -3.00 4.68 -22.53
CA GLY A 38 -1.81 3.85 -22.63
C GLY A 38 -2.09 2.34 -22.54
N SER A 39 -1.04 1.54 -22.73
CA SER A 39 -1.09 0.08 -22.83
C SER A 39 -1.58 -0.62 -21.56
N ASP A 40 -1.51 0.04 -20.41
CA ASP A 40 -1.92 -0.54 -19.13
C ASP A 40 -3.45 -0.52 -18.91
N ALA A 41 -4.17 0.24 -19.73
CA ALA A 41 -5.63 0.39 -19.67
C ALA A 41 -6.37 -0.73 -20.44
N ILE A 42 -5.97 -2.00 -20.25
CA ILE A 42 -6.52 -3.15 -20.98
C ILE A 42 -7.96 -3.45 -20.56
N ALA A 43 -8.23 -3.41 -19.27
CA ALA A 43 -9.56 -3.74 -18.71
C ALA A 43 -10.47 -2.52 -18.50
N GLY A 44 -9.91 -1.32 -18.61
CA GLY A 44 -10.60 -0.06 -18.38
C GLY A 44 -9.78 0.92 -17.56
N VAL A 45 -10.37 2.09 -17.30
CA VAL A 45 -9.78 3.17 -16.51
C VAL A 45 -10.73 3.61 -15.42
N ILE A 46 -10.19 3.85 -14.23
CA ILE A 46 -10.89 4.54 -13.14
C ILE A 46 -10.30 5.93 -13.04
N ASN A 47 -11.08 6.94 -13.42
CA ASN A 47 -10.71 8.35 -13.31
C ASN A 47 -11.31 8.95 -12.03
N ILE A 48 -10.46 9.48 -11.16
CA ILE A 48 -10.86 10.12 -9.91
C ILE A 48 -10.76 11.62 -10.11
N VAL A 49 -11.92 12.29 -10.15
CA VAL A 49 -12.01 13.74 -10.36
C VAL A 49 -12.05 14.41 -8.99
N LEU A 50 -11.10 15.31 -8.76
CA LEU A 50 -11.00 16.10 -7.53
C LEU A 50 -11.98 17.28 -7.56
N LYS A 51 -12.35 17.76 -6.38
CA LYS A 51 -13.16 18.98 -6.24
C LYS A 51 -12.39 20.20 -6.74
N GLU A 52 -13.12 21.03 -7.50
CA GLU A 52 -12.68 22.31 -8.04
C GLU A 52 -13.61 23.39 -7.47
N ARG A 53 -13.29 23.88 -6.28
CA ARG A 53 -14.14 24.81 -5.53
C ARG A 53 -13.34 26.06 -5.13
N ASP A 54 -13.86 27.20 -5.51
CA ASP A 54 -13.35 28.52 -5.16
C ASP A 54 -13.93 29.06 -3.85
N GLU A 55 -15.03 28.47 -3.38
CA GLU A 55 -15.70 28.83 -2.13
C GLU A 55 -16.32 27.60 -1.42
N GLY A 56 -17.00 27.86 -0.33
CA GLY A 56 -17.70 26.81 0.41
C GLY A 56 -16.75 25.90 1.20
N GLY A 57 -17.32 24.88 1.81
CA GLY A 57 -16.60 23.91 2.61
C GLY A 57 -17.52 22.98 3.37
N ASN A 58 -16.97 21.87 3.82
CA ASN A 58 -17.66 20.91 4.66
C ASN A 58 -16.68 20.31 5.66
N ALA A 59 -17.14 20.02 6.86
CA ALA A 59 -16.43 19.22 7.85
C ALA A 59 -17.39 18.21 8.47
N GLY A 60 -16.90 16.99 8.68
CA GLY A 60 -17.72 15.92 9.22
C GLY A 60 -16.91 14.99 10.11
N TYR A 61 -17.58 14.48 11.14
CA TYR A 61 -17.04 13.45 12.00
C TYR A 61 -17.92 12.19 11.92
N ARG A 62 -17.31 11.05 11.63
CA ARG A 62 -18.00 9.75 11.62
C ARG A 62 -17.48 8.92 12.78
N PHE A 63 -18.43 8.37 13.52
CA PHE A 63 -18.18 7.39 14.57
C PHE A 63 -19.11 6.20 14.33
N GLY A 64 -18.56 5.00 14.37
CA GLY A 64 -19.34 3.79 14.09
C GLY A 64 -18.60 2.53 14.47
N GLY A 65 -19.32 1.43 14.54
CA GLY A 65 -18.79 0.11 14.85
C GLY A 65 -19.84 -0.96 14.62
N TYR A 66 -19.48 -2.21 14.78
CA TYR A 66 -20.42 -3.31 14.68
C TYR A 66 -21.19 -3.53 15.99
N LYS A 67 -22.38 -4.14 15.89
CA LYS A 67 -23.22 -4.45 17.07
C LYS A 67 -22.55 -5.30 18.12
N LYS A 68 -21.51 -6.08 17.74
CA LYS A 68 -20.71 -6.91 18.64
C LYS A 68 -19.69 -6.11 19.47
N GLY A 69 -19.58 -4.79 19.23
CA GLY A 69 -18.67 -3.90 19.95
C GLY A 69 -17.24 -3.88 19.39
N ASP A 70 -16.98 -4.47 18.24
CA ASP A 70 -15.70 -4.44 17.53
C ASP A 70 -15.75 -3.54 16.28
N GLY A 71 -14.61 -3.39 15.58
CA GLY A 71 -14.50 -2.63 14.33
C GLY A 71 -14.82 -1.14 14.49
N LEU A 72 -14.54 -0.56 15.65
CA LEU A 72 -14.81 0.84 15.92
C LEU A 72 -14.03 1.73 14.95
N GLN A 73 -14.75 2.61 14.26
CA GLN A 73 -14.20 3.56 13.32
C GLN A 73 -14.40 4.98 13.84
N ARG A 74 -13.36 5.77 13.73
CA ARG A 74 -13.36 7.20 14.03
C ARG A 74 -12.76 7.90 12.83
N LYS A 75 -13.51 8.80 12.19
CA LYS A 75 -13.04 9.53 11.02
C LYS A 75 -13.46 10.97 11.06
N LEU A 76 -12.50 11.87 11.00
CA LEU A 76 -12.69 13.29 10.75
C LEU A 76 -12.37 13.56 9.28
N SER A 77 -13.20 14.33 8.59
CA SER A 77 -12.99 14.66 7.19
C SER A 77 -13.50 16.06 6.89
N GLY A 78 -12.92 16.70 5.89
CA GLY A 78 -13.38 18.01 5.48
C GLY A 78 -12.69 18.52 4.24
N TRP A 79 -13.29 19.56 3.65
CA TRP A 79 -12.72 20.31 2.55
C TRP A 79 -13.10 21.78 2.64
N LYS A 80 -12.29 22.66 2.01
CA LYS A 80 -12.54 24.10 1.92
C LYS A 80 -12.03 24.62 0.58
N GLY A 81 -12.88 25.41 -0.11
CA GLY A 81 -12.54 26.16 -1.31
C GLY A 81 -12.09 27.59 -0.98
N PHE A 82 -11.19 28.10 -1.79
CA PHE A 82 -10.67 29.47 -1.77
C PHE A 82 -10.58 29.98 -3.19
N ALA A 83 -11.08 31.18 -3.42
CA ALA A 83 -10.94 31.86 -4.70
C ALA A 83 -9.48 32.32 -4.90
N LEU A 84 -8.98 32.12 -6.12
CA LEU A 84 -7.74 32.67 -6.59
C LEU A 84 -8.01 33.74 -7.67
N PRO A 85 -7.03 34.60 -8.00
CA PRO A 85 -7.18 35.57 -9.10
C PRO A 85 -7.53 34.90 -10.44
N ASN A 86 -8.13 35.69 -11.34
CA ASN A 86 -8.51 35.26 -12.70
C ASN A 86 -9.42 34.02 -12.72
N ASP A 87 -10.49 34.06 -11.92
CA ASP A 87 -11.49 32.98 -11.77
C ASP A 87 -10.86 31.63 -11.36
N GLY A 88 -9.70 31.69 -10.71
CA GLY A 88 -9.00 30.49 -10.21
C GLY A 88 -9.56 29.98 -8.90
N PHE A 89 -9.23 28.74 -8.58
CA PHE A 89 -9.59 28.11 -7.32
C PHE A 89 -8.42 27.43 -6.64
N LEU A 90 -8.52 27.27 -5.31
CA LEU A 90 -7.73 26.37 -4.48
C LEU A 90 -8.68 25.58 -3.59
N THR A 91 -8.74 24.28 -3.75
CA THR A 91 -9.49 23.38 -2.88
C THR A 91 -8.52 22.57 -2.01
N LEU A 92 -8.68 22.68 -0.70
CA LEU A 92 -7.96 21.86 0.28
C LEU A 92 -8.90 20.82 0.86
N ALA A 93 -8.44 19.58 1.02
CA ALA A 93 -9.22 18.51 1.63
C ALA A 93 -8.35 17.64 2.54
N PHE A 94 -8.97 17.09 3.58
CA PHE A 94 -8.31 16.18 4.50
C PHE A 94 -9.25 15.11 5.01
N ASP A 95 -8.66 13.95 5.32
CA ASP A 95 -9.28 12.86 6.07
C ASP A 95 -8.29 12.39 7.14
N ALA A 96 -8.77 12.19 8.36
CA ALA A 96 -7.98 11.63 9.45
C ALA A 96 -8.81 10.63 10.25
N GLY A 97 -8.23 9.50 10.66
CA GLY A 97 -9.01 8.53 11.41
C GLY A 97 -8.25 7.29 11.84
N SER A 98 -8.99 6.41 12.49
CA SER A 98 -8.54 5.08 12.93
C SER A 98 -9.67 4.08 12.81
N GLN A 99 -9.30 2.80 12.73
CA GLN A 99 -10.23 1.68 12.69
C GLN A 99 -9.69 0.54 13.53
N ASP A 100 -10.46 0.11 14.51
CA ASP A 100 -10.16 -1.08 15.30
C ASP A 100 -10.48 -2.36 14.47
N PRO A 101 -9.81 -3.48 14.72
CA PRO A 101 -10.10 -4.71 14.00
C PRO A 101 -11.52 -5.20 14.31
N ALA A 102 -12.15 -5.78 13.30
CA ALA A 102 -13.43 -6.48 13.45
C ALA A 102 -13.27 -7.94 13.08
N SER A 103 -13.98 -8.82 13.77
CA SER A 103 -13.91 -10.25 13.52
C SER A 103 -15.26 -10.93 13.73
N ASP A 104 -15.59 -11.81 12.82
CA ASP A 104 -16.74 -12.72 12.91
C ASP A 104 -16.28 -14.16 12.63
N THR A 105 -15.39 -14.66 13.48
CA THR A 105 -14.84 -16.02 13.39
C THR A 105 -15.54 -16.95 14.37
N ARG A 106 -15.55 -18.25 14.04
CA ARG A 106 -15.95 -19.33 14.94
C ARG A 106 -14.73 -19.86 15.68
N ASP A 107 -14.98 -20.60 16.73
CA ASP A 107 -13.92 -21.28 17.47
C ASP A 107 -13.16 -22.26 16.56
N ASP A 108 -11.85 -22.26 16.68
CA ASP A 108 -10.98 -23.22 16.01
C ASP A 108 -11.10 -24.58 16.71
N ASN A 109 -11.47 -25.61 15.99
CA ASN A 109 -11.68 -26.96 16.51
C ASN A 109 -10.45 -27.88 16.39
N ARG A 110 -9.29 -27.34 15.99
CA ARG A 110 -8.03 -28.10 15.95
C ARG A 110 -7.46 -28.29 17.35
N LEU A 111 -6.68 -29.36 17.53
CA LEU A 111 -5.85 -29.55 18.71
C LEU A 111 -4.63 -28.65 18.66
N PHE A 112 -4.42 -27.85 19.68
CA PHE A 112 -3.33 -26.86 19.73
C PHE A 112 -2.07 -27.40 20.39
N TYR A 113 -2.21 -28.28 21.40
CA TYR A 113 -1.08 -28.70 22.19
C TYR A 113 -0.57 -30.09 21.81
N PRO A 114 0.75 -30.31 21.80
CA PRO A 114 1.33 -31.62 21.59
C PRO A 114 0.85 -32.62 22.61
N GLY A 115 0.34 -33.77 22.14
CA GLY A 115 -0.16 -34.86 23.03
C GLY A 115 -1.60 -34.66 23.52
N SER A 116 -2.27 -33.58 23.13
CA SER A 116 -3.70 -33.41 23.38
C SER A 116 -4.49 -34.40 22.53
N THR A 117 -5.52 -35.01 23.10
CA THR A 117 -6.38 -36.00 22.42
C THR A 117 -7.82 -35.51 22.26
N SER A 118 -8.20 -34.42 22.97
CA SER A 118 -9.54 -33.82 22.87
C SER A 118 -9.46 -32.32 23.08
N ILE A 119 -10.31 -31.58 22.37
CA ILE A 119 -10.51 -30.14 22.57
C ILE A 119 -11.26 -29.81 23.87
N ASP A 120 -11.86 -30.81 24.52
CA ASP A 120 -12.65 -30.60 25.73
C ASP A 120 -11.80 -30.44 27.01
N THR A 121 -10.48 -30.57 26.88
CA THR A 121 -9.58 -30.29 28.00
C THR A 121 -9.56 -28.79 28.29
N ALA A 122 -9.49 -28.45 29.60
CA ALA A 122 -9.47 -27.05 30.04
C ALA A 122 -8.35 -26.24 29.38
N ARG A 123 -7.20 -26.86 29.09
CA ARG A 123 -6.06 -26.23 28.42
C ARG A 123 -6.39 -25.85 26.97
N GLU A 124 -7.04 -26.76 26.23
CA GLU A 124 -7.45 -26.52 24.86
C GLU A 124 -8.50 -25.41 24.80
N GLN A 125 -9.53 -25.48 25.65
CA GLN A 125 -10.64 -24.53 25.63
C GLN A 125 -10.26 -23.13 26.13
N ASN A 126 -9.40 -23.03 27.14
CA ASN A 126 -9.00 -21.73 27.69
C ASN A 126 -7.90 -21.03 26.89
N ASN A 127 -7.47 -21.60 25.75
CA ASN A 127 -6.50 -20.93 24.90
C ASN A 127 -7.11 -19.67 24.29
N ARG A 128 -6.46 -18.51 24.53
CA ARG A 128 -6.92 -17.19 24.04
C ARG A 128 -7.05 -17.08 22.53
N TYR A 129 -6.41 -17.97 21.79
CA TYR A 129 -6.48 -18.01 20.34
C TYR A 129 -7.52 -18.99 19.82
N ARG A 130 -8.31 -19.63 20.70
CA ARG A 130 -9.38 -20.55 20.29
C ARG A 130 -10.39 -19.86 19.39
N ASN A 131 -10.74 -18.61 19.71
CA ASN A 131 -11.51 -17.71 18.84
C ASN A 131 -10.57 -16.61 18.31
N TRP A 132 -9.64 -17.01 17.46
CA TRP A 132 -8.71 -16.10 16.85
C TRP A 132 -9.41 -15.22 15.81
N ARG A 133 -9.11 -13.94 15.82
CA ARG A 133 -9.74 -12.95 14.97
C ARG A 133 -9.12 -12.98 13.57
N TRP A 134 -9.96 -13.24 12.59
CA TRP A 134 -9.66 -13.01 11.19
C TRP A 134 -10.68 -12.03 10.63
N GLY A 135 -10.29 -10.81 10.34
CA GLY A 135 -11.24 -9.81 9.89
C GLY A 135 -10.56 -8.59 9.29
N SER A 136 -11.20 -7.44 9.41
CA SER A 136 -10.59 -6.18 8.98
C SER A 136 -9.34 -5.89 9.80
N GLY A 137 -8.26 -5.50 9.12
CA GLY A 137 -7.03 -5.09 9.77
C GLY A 137 -7.23 -3.87 10.68
N ASN A 138 -6.40 -3.76 11.69
CA ASN A 138 -6.30 -2.57 12.53
C ASN A 138 -5.64 -1.44 11.74
N VAL A 139 -6.29 -0.29 11.65
CA VAL A 139 -5.68 0.97 11.20
C VAL A 139 -5.52 1.83 12.44
N SER A 140 -4.29 1.86 13.00
CA SER A 140 -4.02 2.61 14.22
C SER A 140 -4.16 4.11 14.01
N ASP A 141 -3.68 4.58 12.88
CA ASP A 141 -3.82 5.97 12.45
C ASP A 141 -3.72 6.05 10.91
N GLN A 142 -4.48 6.98 10.37
CA GLN A 142 -4.46 7.34 8.95
C GLN A 142 -4.78 8.82 8.83
N TYR A 143 -4.00 9.54 8.03
CA TYR A 143 -4.32 10.90 7.63
C TYR A 143 -3.90 11.15 6.20
N ASN A 144 -4.80 11.74 5.45
CA ASN A 144 -4.65 12.05 4.04
C ASN A 144 -4.93 13.53 3.84
N PHE A 145 -4.16 14.17 3.00
CA PHE A 145 -4.30 15.56 2.63
C PHE A 145 -4.24 15.72 1.11
N THR A 146 -5.07 16.61 0.58
CA THR A 146 -5.08 16.95 -0.85
C THR A 146 -5.23 18.45 -1.04
N ALA A 147 -4.45 18.98 -1.96
CA ALA A 147 -4.61 20.33 -2.49
C ALA A 147 -4.83 20.24 -4.00
N ASN A 148 -5.82 20.95 -4.53
CA ASN A 148 -6.11 21.05 -5.96
C ASN A 148 -6.33 22.53 -6.33
N ALA A 149 -5.63 23.04 -7.31
CA ALA A 149 -5.68 24.45 -7.71
C ALA A 149 -5.57 24.63 -9.22
N GLU A 150 -6.23 25.65 -9.73
CA GLU A 150 -6.05 26.16 -11.08
C GLU A 150 -6.20 27.68 -11.09
N MET A 151 -5.47 28.36 -11.95
CA MET A 151 -5.52 29.81 -12.09
C MET A 151 -5.23 30.21 -13.54
N GLY A 152 -6.04 31.11 -14.11
CA GLY A 152 -5.76 31.75 -15.38
C GLY A 152 -4.51 32.66 -15.28
N LEU A 153 -3.59 32.52 -16.24
CA LEU A 153 -2.39 33.37 -16.34
C LEU A 153 -2.55 34.47 -17.39
N SER A 154 -3.17 34.14 -18.50
CA SER A 154 -3.53 35.06 -19.61
C SER A 154 -4.66 34.45 -20.43
N GLU A 155 -5.12 35.16 -21.45
CA GLU A 155 -6.13 34.62 -22.37
C GLU A 155 -5.65 33.32 -23.00
N GLY A 156 -6.46 32.26 -22.83
CA GLY A 156 -6.19 30.91 -23.31
C GLY A 156 -5.08 30.15 -22.55
N LEU A 157 -4.45 30.72 -21.51
CA LEU A 157 -3.39 30.05 -20.73
C LEU A 157 -3.76 29.97 -19.26
N SER A 158 -3.78 28.75 -18.73
CA SER A 158 -3.93 28.49 -17.28
C SER A 158 -2.79 27.64 -16.72
N ALA A 159 -2.51 27.81 -15.44
CA ALA A 159 -1.65 26.93 -14.65
C ALA A 159 -2.51 26.17 -13.67
N TYR A 160 -2.22 24.88 -13.53
CA TYR A 160 -2.89 24.02 -12.55
C TYR A 160 -1.91 23.15 -11.77
N GLY A 161 -2.37 22.65 -10.66
CA GLY A 161 -1.60 21.70 -9.90
C GLY A 161 -2.41 21.01 -8.83
N PHE A 162 -2.02 19.79 -8.52
CA PHE A 162 -2.55 19.10 -7.35
C PHE A 162 -1.44 18.36 -6.60
N ALA A 163 -1.63 18.22 -5.30
CA ALA A 163 -0.74 17.49 -4.43
C ALA A 163 -1.55 16.61 -3.49
N THR A 164 -1.03 15.41 -3.22
CA THR A 164 -1.59 14.48 -2.26
C THR A 164 -0.49 14.05 -1.29
N TYR A 165 -0.84 13.93 -0.03
CA TYR A 165 -0.03 13.29 0.99
C TYR A 165 -0.89 12.34 1.80
N ALA A 166 -0.38 11.16 2.06
CA ALA A 166 -1.06 10.17 2.88
C ALA A 166 -0.08 9.45 3.80
N HIS A 167 -0.53 9.21 5.02
CA HIS A 167 0.13 8.37 6.00
C HIS A 167 -0.87 7.37 6.56
N LYS A 168 -0.44 6.11 6.75
CA LYS A 168 -1.28 5.06 7.30
C LYS A 168 -0.43 4.03 8.02
N ASN A 169 -0.75 3.77 9.28
CA ASN A 169 -0.24 2.65 10.04
C ASN A 169 -1.31 1.56 10.16
N THR A 170 -0.98 0.36 9.74
CA THR A 170 -1.90 -0.78 9.81
C THR A 170 -1.19 -2.03 10.33
N ASP A 171 -1.89 -2.80 11.15
CA ASP A 171 -1.44 -4.09 11.61
C ASP A 171 -2.22 -5.18 10.87
N ALA A 172 -1.50 -6.08 10.20
CA ALA A 172 -2.05 -7.24 9.54
C ALA A 172 -1.71 -8.49 10.37
N GLU A 173 -2.73 -9.12 10.90
CA GLU A 173 -2.59 -10.41 11.59
C GLU A 173 -2.31 -11.50 10.56
N ASN A 174 -1.30 -12.34 10.83
CA ASN A 174 -0.99 -13.51 10.04
C ASN A 174 -1.71 -14.74 10.61
N PHE A 175 -1.41 -15.91 10.04
CA PHE A 175 -2.00 -17.14 10.57
C PHE A 175 -1.50 -17.45 11.97
N PHE A 176 -2.41 -17.87 12.84
CA PHE A 176 -2.07 -18.38 14.15
C PHE A 176 -1.21 -19.64 14.04
N ASP A 177 -0.08 -19.62 14.73
CA ASP A 177 0.81 -20.77 14.90
C ASP A 177 0.50 -21.46 16.24
N PRO A 178 -0.30 -22.55 16.28
CA PRO A 178 -0.54 -23.29 17.51
C PRO A 178 0.73 -23.95 18.05
N PRO A 179 0.76 -24.35 19.33
CA PRO A 179 1.93 -24.99 19.97
C PRO A 179 2.48 -26.20 19.20
N THR A 180 1.60 -27.00 18.58
CA THR A 180 1.99 -28.11 17.70
C THR A 180 2.78 -27.65 16.51
N THR A 181 2.31 -26.59 15.83
CA THR A 181 3.00 -25.98 14.68
C THR A 181 4.33 -25.36 15.10
N LEU A 182 4.36 -24.64 16.23
CA LEU A 182 5.60 -24.05 16.74
C LEU A 182 6.65 -25.10 17.03
N ARG A 183 6.27 -26.21 17.70
CA ARG A 183 7.17 -27.32 17.96
C ARG A 183 7.74 -27.92 16.68
N ASN A 184 6.88 -28.17 15.70
CA ASN A 184 7.27 -28.89 14.48
C ASN A 184 8.09 -28.00 13.52
N ASN A 185 7.75 -26.73 13.40
CA ASN A 185 8.37 -25.83 12.41
C ASN A 185 9.55 -25.03 12.97
N TYR A 186 9.53 -24.72 14.27
CA TYR A 186 10.48 -23.80 14.90
C TYR A 186 11.22 -24.39 16.10
N GLY A 187 10.88 -25.63 16.51
CA GLY A 187 11.54 -26.36 17.57
C GLY A 187 11.12 -25.98 19.01
N SER A 188 11.81 -26.58 19.98
CA SER A 188 11.49 -26.42 21.42
C SER A 188 11.68 -24.98 21.92
N VAL A 189 12.60 -24.23 21.34
CA VAL A 189 12.86 -22.83 21.71
C VAL A 189 11.64 -21.96 21.43
N ALA A 190 11.00 -22.14 20.29
CA ALA A 190 9.80 -21.39 19.94
C ALA A 190 8.62 -21.76 20.83
N LEU A 191 8.47 -23.05 21.12
CA LEU A 191 7.43 -23.54 22.02
C LEU A 191 7.64 -23.03 23.47
N ALA A 192 8.88 -22.99 23.93
CA ALA A 192 9.19 -22.45 25.27
C ALA A 192 8.86 -20.96 25.38
N ARG A 193 9.07 -20.19 24.30
CA ARG A 193 8.77 -18.76 24.26
C ARG A 193 7.26 -18.48 24.14
N TYR A 194 6.57 -19.28 23.35
CA TYR A 194 5.14 -19.14 23.06
C TYR A 194 4.41 -20.46 23.40
N PRO A 195 4.26 -20.78 24.70
CA PRO A 195 3.72 -22.08 25.13
C PRO A 195 2.26 -22.30 24.71
N ASP A 196 1.52 -21.23 24.47
CA ASP A 196 0.12 -21.27 24.05
C ASP A 196 -0.08 -20.94 22.56
N GLY A 197 1.01 -20.92 21.80
CA GLY A 197 1.01 -20.49 20.41
C GLY A 197 1.30 -19.00 20.25
N ARG A 198 1.36 -18.55 19.01
CA ARG A 198 1.57 -17.13 18.69
C ARG A 198 0.70 -16.70 17.52
N LEU A 199 0.33 -15.44 17.49
CA LEU A 199 -0.30 -14.78 16.37
C LEU A 199 0.70 -13.74 15.84
N PRO A 200 1.43 -14.05 14.75
CA PRO A 200 2.35 -13.08 14.16
C PRO A 200 1.56 -11.91 13.57
N VAL A 201 2.02 -10.69 13.83
CA VAL A 201 1.42 -9.47 13.30
C VAL A 201 2.47 -8.72 12.50
N THR A 202 2.17 -8.42 11.24
CA THR A 202 3.00 -7.53 10.45
C THR A 202 2.42 -6.13 10.50
N ARG A 203 3.18 -5.19 11.04
CA ARG A 203 2.87 -3.76 10.99
C ARG A 203 3.43 -3.17 9.72
N TYR A 204 2.58 -2.44 9.00
CA TYR A 204 2.95 -1.64 7.85
C TYR A 204 2.78 -0.16 8.18
N GLY A 205 3.85 0.62 7.97
CA GLY A 205 3.80 2.07 7.91
C GLY A 205 3.87 2.51 6.45
N LEU A 206 2.82 3.14 5.96
CA LEU A 206 2.72 3.61 4.59
C LEU A 206 2.83 5.12 4.56
N GLU A 207 3.63 5.65 3.65
CA GLU A 207 3.69 7.06 3.29
C GLU A 207 3.57 7.16 1.76
N ASP A 208 2.70 8.05 1.30
CA ASP A 208 2.49 8.32 -0.11
C ASP A 208 2.46 9.83 -0.33
N PHE A 209 3.21 10.30 -1.30
CA PHE A 209 3.25 11.70 -1.71
C PHE A 209 3.20 11.77 -3.22
N ALA A 210 2.37 12.65 -3.76
CA ALA A 210 2.38 12.96 -5.17
C ALA A 210 2.12 14.44 -5.40
N VAL A 211 2.78 15.00 -6.41
CA VAL A 211 2.54 16.36 -6.87
C VAL A 211 2.53 16.38 -8.39
N THR A 212 1.59 17.12 -8.92
CA THR A 212 1.46 17.43 -10.36
C THR A 212 1.38 18.92 -10.51
N GLY A 213 2.10 19.46 -11.47
CA GLY A 213 1.97 20.84 -11.94
C GLY A 213 1.93 20.86 -13.44
N GLY A 214 1.05 21.69 -14.01
CA GLY A 214 0.88 21.75 -15.45
C GLY A 214 0.43 23.13 -15.96
N LEU A 215 0.53 23.26 -17.28
CA LEU A 215 0.06 24.41 -18.03
C LEU A 215 -0.91 23.92 -19.11
N ARG A 216 -2.06 24.56 -19.19
CA ARG A 216 -3.03 24.37 -20.28
C ARG A 216 -3.05 25.60 -21.16
N PHE A 217 -2.95 25.38 -22.45
CA PHE A 217 -3.10 26.42 -23.46
C PHE A 217 -4.18 26.04 -24.45
N GLU A 218 -5.15 26.93 -24.64
CA GLU A 218 -6.26 26.75 -25.57
C GLU A 218 -6.30 27.92 -26.59
N ASP A 219 -6.24 27.57 -27.85
CA ASP A 219 -6.36 28.51 -28.97
C ASP A 219 -7.27 27.91 -30.03
N GLN A 220 -8.12 28.76 -30.65
CA GLN A 220 -9.09 28.29 -31.63
C GLN A 220 -8.45 27.71 -32.90
N ALA A 221 -7.27 28.23 -33.31
CA ALA A 221 -6.58 27.78 -34.49
C ALA A 221 -5.63 26.60 -34.22
N LEU A 222 -5.00 26.55 -33.05
CA LEU A 222 -3.99 25.55 -32.70
C LEU A 222 -4.56 24.37 -31.94
N GLY A 223 -5.72 24.52 -31.28
CA GLY A 223 -6.32 23.52 -30.42
C GLY A 223 -5.90 23.67 -28.95
N LYS A 224 -6.03 22.59 -28.18
CA LYS A 224 -5.73 22.54 -26.78
C LYS A 224 -4.42 21.77 -26.53
N PHE A 225 -3.56 22.34 -25.71
CA PHE A 225 -2.31 21.73 -25.25
C PHE A 225 -2.35 21.61 -23.73
N ASP A 226 -1.88 20.49 -23.22
CA ASP A 226 -1.67 20.25 -21.79
C ASP A 226 -0.26 19.72 -21.56
N LEU A 227 0.55 20.48 -20.81
CA LEU A 227 1.90 20.10 -20.43
C LEU A 227 1.92 19.88 -18.92
N ALA A 228 2.23 18.68 -18.47
CA ALA A 228 2.25 18.35 -17.05
C ALA A 228 3.54 17.64 -16.62
N LEU A 229 4.04 18.02 -15.45
CA LEU A 229 5.10 17.34 -14.72
C LEU A 229 4.52 16.70 -13.47
N ASN A 230 4.73 15.40 -13.33
CA ASN A 230 4.28 14.64 -12.16
C ASN A 230 5.49 14.07 -11.41
N TYR A 231 5.44 14.11 -10.09
CA TYR A 231 6.33 13.39 -9.20
C TYR A 231 5.51 12.64 -8.15
N GLY A 232 5.86 11.40 -7.89
CA GLY A 232 5.25 10.59 -6.85
C GLY A 232 6.29 9.74 -6.13
N ASN A 233 6.13 9.62 -4.81
CA ASN A 233 6.90 8.74 -3.94
C ASN A 233 5.94 7.91 -3.09
N ASN A 234 6.17 6.62 -3.06
CA ASN A 234 5.45 5.68 -2.20
C ASN A 234 6.46 4.89 -1.38
N ARG A 235 6.26 4.86 -0.07
CA ARG A 235 7.14 4.21 0.87
C ARG A 235 6.37 3.32 1.82
N VAL A 236 6.88 2.12 2.05
CA VAL A 236 6.32 1.14 2.98
C VAL A 236 7.41 0.57 3.86
N ASP A 237 7.28 0.77 5.15
CA ASP A 237 8.07 0.12 6.18
C ASP A 237 7.31 -1.08 6.74
N SER A 238 7.99 -2.20 6.95
CA SER A 238 7.39 -3.43 7.48
C SER A 238 8.11 -3.89 8.74
N THR A 239 7.33 -4.25 9.76
CA THR A 239 7.86 -4.74 11.06
C THR A 239 7.00 -5.91 11.53
N ASP A 240 7.63 -7.06 11.77
CA ASP A 240 6.96 -8.24 12.33
C ASP A 240 7.02 -8.22 13.85
N ARG A 241 5.88 -8.42 14.49
CA ARG A 241 5.71 -8.61 15.94
C ARG A 241 5.37 -10.06 16.26
N ASP A 242 5.63 -10.46 17.49
CA ASP A 242 5.56 -11.84 17.92
C ASP A 242 6.36 -12.77 17.00
N ALA A 243 7.44 -12.21 16.45
CA ALA A 243 8.36 -12.92 15.57
C ALA A 243 9.29 -13.84 16.37
N ILE A 244 9.82 -14.84 15.68
CA ILE A 244 10.91 -15.67 16.18
C ILE A 244 11.81 -16.09 15.02
N ASN A 245 13.10 -15.94 15.22
CA ASN A 245 14.11 -16.54 14.35
C ASN A 245 14.76 -17.72 15.09
N PRO A 246 14.46 -18.97 14.70
CA PRO A 246 14.97 -20.16 15.39
C PRO A 246 16.49 -20.23 15.46
N SER A 247 17.18 -19.65 14.47
CA SER A 247 18.65 -19.63 14.42
C SER A 247 19.30 -18.85 15.54
N TRP A 248 18.57 -17.94 16.17
CA TRP A 248 19.04 -17.12 17.31
C TRP A 248 18.66 -17.73 18.66
N GLY A 249 17.91 -18.82 18.66
CA GLY A 249 17.47 -19.47 19.88
C GLY A 249 16.69 -18.50 20.81
N THR A 250 17.04 -18.52 22.10
CA THR A 250 16.39 -17.65 23.12
C THR A 250 16.71 -16.16 22.96
N ALA A 251 17.78 -15.82 22.24
CA ALA A 251 18.17 -14.43 21.95
C ALA A 251 17.38 -13.80 20.81
N SER A 252 16.48 -14.54 20.14
CA SER A 252 15.65 -13.99 19.06
C SER A 252 14.82 -12.81 19.57
N PRO A 253 14.85 -11.64 18.90
CA PRO A 253 13.91 -10.56 19.22
C PRO A 253 12.47 -10.98 18.86
N SER A 254 11.48 -10.43 19.59
CA SER A 254 10.05 -10.62 19.28
C SER A 254 9.54 -9.61 18.25
N THR A 255 10.28 -8.54 18.05
CA THR A 255 9.97 -7.52 17.04
C THR A 255 11.14 -7.43 16.07
N ILE A 256 10.86 -7.64 14.79
CA ILE A 256 11.87 -7.65 13.73
C ILE A 256 11.44 -6.67 12.65
N TYR A 257 12.24 -5.65 12.42
CA TYR A 257 12.06 -4.80 11.24
C TYR A 257 12.43 -5.60 9.98
N THR A 258 11.47 -5.79 9.09
CA THR A 258 11.64 -6.66 7.91
C THR A 258 12.03 -5.90 6.65
N GLY A 259 12.00 -4.56 6.70
CA GLY A 259 12.59 -3.72 5.65
C GLY A 259 11.65 -2.65 5.15
N ARG A 260 12.21 -1.85 4.22
CA ARG A 260 11.55 -0.77 3.51
C ARG A 260 11.47 -1.08 2.03
N ARG A 261 10.35 -0.73 1.44
CA ARG A 261 10.18 -0.62 -0.01
C ARG A 261 9.81 0.79 -0.34
N GLU A 262 10.45 1.34 -1.36
CA GLU A 262 10.22 2.70 -1.80
C GLU A 262 10.16 2.72 -3.32
N ALA A 263 9.24 3.48 -3.87
CA ALA A 263 9.09 3.65 -5.31
C ALA A 263 8.91 5.14 -5.62
N ASP A 264 9.76 5.65 -6.50
CA ASP A 264 9.70 6.99 -7.05
C ASP A 264 9.31 6.94 -8.50
N GLN A 265 8.49 7.88 -8.93
CA GLN A 265 8.15 8.07 -10.33
C GLN A 265 8.13 9.55 -10.66
N THR A 266 8.79 9.89 -11.75
CA THR A 266 8.70 11.21 -12.38
C THR A 266 8.20 11.02 -13.80
N SER A 267 7.23 11.80 -14.23
CA SER A 267 6.75 11.77 -15.62
C SER A 267 6.46 13.17 -16.14
N LEU A 268 6.76 13.36 -17.42
CA LEU A 268 6.42 14.54 -18.20
C LEU A 268 5.45 14.10 -19.29
N THR A 269 4.31 14.77 -19.38
CA THR A 269 3.30 14.55 -20.40
C THR A 269 3.09 15.82 -21.21
N LEU A 270 2.87 15.65 -22.49
CA LEU A 270 2.42 16.70 -23.41
C LEU A 270 1.28 16.12 -24.24
N ASP A 271 0.09 16.66 -24.05
CA ASP A 271 -1.11 16.26 -24.77
C ASP A 271 -1.57 17.41 -25.68
N TRP A 272 -2.01 17.06 -26.87
CA TRP A 272 -2.60 17.97 -27.83
C TRP A 272 -3.92 17.40 -28.34
N THR A 273 -4.93 18.27 -28.44
CA THR A 273 -6.25 17.91 -28.98
C THR A 273 -6.79 19.04 -29.81
N ARG A 274 -7.32 18.73 -30.99
CA ARG A 274 -7.95 19.70 -31.88
C ARG A 274 -9.17 19.13 -32.58
N ASP A 275 -10.20 19.93 -32.65
CA ASP A 275 -11.41 19.66 -33.42
C ASP A 275 -11.32 20.26 -34.80
N PHE A 276 -11.52 19.45 -35.85
CA PHE A 276 -11.55 19.84 -37.22
C PHE A 276 -13.01 19.85 -37.69
N ALA A 277 -13.52 21.03 -38.06
CA ALA A 277 -14.82 21.14 -38.71
C ALA A 277 -14.81 20.39 -40.04
N ASN A 278 -15.88 19.68 -40.33
CA ASN A 278 -16.05 18.98 -41.61
C ASN A 278 -17.54 18.96 -41.98
N ASP A 279 -17.84 18.97 -43.30
CA ASP A 279 -19.20 19.02 -43.81
C ASP A 279 -19.81 17.64 -44.08
N TRP A 280 -19.08 16.56 -43.86
CA TRP A 280 -19.46 15.19 -44.20
C TRP A 280 -19.63 14.23 -42.96
N LEU A 281 -19.29 14.70 -41.78
CA LEU A 281 -19.59 14.02 -40.52
C LEU A 281 -20.61 14.80 -39.70
N PHE A 282 -21.46 14.12 -38.95
CA PHE A 282 -22.45 14.76 -38.05
C PHE A 282 -21.82 15.54 -36.90
N LYS A 283 -20.52 15.32 -36.61
CA LYS A 283 -19.76 15.98 -35.55
C LYS A 283 -18.36 16.36 -36.09
N PRO A 284 -17.71 17.38 -35.56
CA PRO A 284 -16.31 17.65 -35.84
C PRO A 284 -15.43 16.42 -35.63
N LEU A 285 -14.40 16.26 -36.41
CA LEU A 285 -13.37 15.25 -36.25
C LEU A 285 -12.40 15.70 -35.17
N THR A 286 -12.41 15.07 -34.01
CA THR A 286 -11.44 15.32 -32.93
C THR A 286 -10.18 14.49 -33.17
N VAL A 287 -9.03 15.14 -33.24
CA VAL A 287 -7.71 14.50 -33.31
C VAL A 287 -6.95 14.79 -32.03
N SER A 288 -6.41 13.75 -31.40
CA SER A 288 -5.58 13.86 -30.19
C SER A 288 -4.24 13.17 -30.40
N ALA A 289 -3.17 13.78 -29.88
CA ALA A 289 -1.84 13.22 -29.86
C ALA A 289 -1.20 13.50 -28.49
N GLY A 290 -0.41 12.57 -27.98
CA GLY A 290 0.26 12.72 -26.69
C GLY A 290 1.68 12.16 -26.70
N LEU A 291 2.54 12.75 -25.89
CA LEU A 291 3.90 12.30 -25.60
C LEU A 291 4.03 12.08 -24.09
N LEU A 292 4.55 10.92 -23.69
CA LEU A 292 4.82 10.58 -22.31
C LEU A 292 6.27 10.16 -22.14
N GLY A 293 7.02 10.90 -21.31
CA GLY A 293 8.31 10.49 -20.79
C GLY A 293 8.18 10.13 -19.31
N ALA A 294 8.55 8.92 -18.91
CA ALA A 294 8.48 8.51 -17.52
C ALA A 294 9.76 7.81 -17.05
N ARG A 295 10.18 8.12 -15.83
CA ARG A 295 11.25 7.43 -15.13
C ARG A 295 10.71 6.90 -13.81
N LYS A 296 10.92 5.61 -13.57
CA LYS A 296 10.53 4.93 -12.34
C LYS A 296 11.76 4.30 -11.69
N THR A 297 11.87 4.47 -10.37
CA THR A 297 12.90 3.83 -9.55
C THR A 297 12.20 3.08 -8.44
N THR A 298 12.65 1.85 -8.18
CA THR A 298 12.15 1.08 -7.03
C THR A 298 13.35 0.63 -6.22
N THR A 299 13.35 0.95 -4.95
CA THR A 299 14.41 0.61 -4.00
C THR A 299 13.83 -0.28 -2.91
N SER A 300 14.55 -1.35 -2.58
CA SER A 300 14.25 -2.19 -1.43
C SER A 300 15.45 -2.13 -0.47
N ALA A 301 15.26 -1.53 0.70
CA ALA A 301 16.26 -1.59 1.74
C ALA A 301 16.14 -2.91 2.49
N LYS A 302 17.26 -3.65 2.56
CA LYS A 302 17.34 -4.88 3.34
C LYS A 302 17.54 -4.56 4.81
N VAL A 303 16.97 -5.41 5.67
CA VAL A 303 17.39 -5.47 7.07
C VAL A 303 18.83 -5.93 7.12
N THR A 304 19.70 -5.10 7.62
CA THR A 304 21.03 -5.53 8.04
C THR A 304 20.87 -6.07 9.46
N PRO A 305 21.13 -7.35 9.74
CA PRO A 305 21.19 -7.82 11.12
C PRO A 305 22.21 -6.96 11.87
N PRO A 306 22.00 -6.67 13.17
CA PRO A 306 23.00 -5.95 13.96
C PRO A 306 24.36 -6.63 13.79
N ALA A 307 25.38 -5.81 13.56
CA ALA A 307 26.74 -6.28 13.33
C ALA A 307 27.18 -7.21 14.48
N GLY A 308 27.58 -8.43 14.15
CA GLY A 308 28.05 -9.44 15.10
C GLY A 308 27.14 -10.66 15.30
N GLN A 309 25.94 -10.70 14.72
CA GLN A 309 25.02 -11.83 14.87
C GLN A 309 24.85 -12.61 13.56
N THR A 310 25.82 -13.43 13.22
CA THR A 310 25.63 -14.48 12.20
C THR A 310 24.94 -15.68 12.86
N GLY A 311 23.63 -15.79 12.69
CA GLY A 311 22.90 -16.98 13.15
C GLY A 311 23.39 -18.22 12.40
N ARG A 312 23.76 -19.27 13.11
CA ARG A 312 24.05 -20.58 12.52
C ARG A 312 22.74 -21.23 12.10
N CYS A 313 22.65 -21.66 10.87
CA CYS A 313 21.54 -22.52 10.45
C CYS A 313 21.67 -23.88 11.14
N SER A 314 20.66 -24.28 11.89
CA SER A 314 20.65 -25.55 12.62
C SER A 314 20.36 -26.77 11.74
N THR A 315 19.81 -26.58 10.56
CA THR A 315 19.55 -27.65 9.55
C THR A 315 19.55 -27.10 8.13
N PRO A 316 19.88 -27.94 7.10
CA PRO A 316 19.82 -27.52 5.67
C PRO A 316 18.44 -27.05 5.23
N SER A 317 17.37 -27.57 5.79
CA SER A 317 15.98 -27.16 5.48
C SER A 317 15.66 -25.73 5.97
N THR A 318 16.28 -25.27 7.04
CA THR A 318 16.11 -23.91 7.56
C THR A 318 16.81 -22.90 6.70
N CYS A 319 18.01 -23.25 6.15
CA CYS A 319 18.71 -22.41 5.18
C CYS A 319 17.95 -22.28 3.86
N LEU A 320 17.35 -23.35 3.36
CA LEU A 320 16.55 -23.33 2.13
C LEU A 320 15.29 -22.46 2.25
N ARG A 321 14.62 -22.43 3.38
CA ARG A 321 13.46 -21.54 3.61
C ARG A 321 13.86 -20.06 3.65
N GLN A 322 15.01 -19.72 4.25
CA GLN A 322 15.54 -18.36 4.21
C GLN A 322 15.97 -17.94 2.79
N ALA A 323 16.53 -18.87 2.00
CA ALA A 323 16.89 -18.63 0.60
C ALA A 323 15.64 -18.44 -0.29
N HIS A 324 14.55 -19.17 -0.03
CA HIS A 324 13.30 -19.06 -0.80
C HIS A 324 12.61 -17.71 -0.61
N THR A 325 12.61 -17.17 0.61
CA THR A 325 12.10 -15.82 0.89
C THR A 325 12.96 -14.75 0.19
N ARG A 326 14.23 -15.02 -0.07
CA ARG A 326 15.13 -14.12 -0.81
C ARG A 326 14.97 -14.18 -2.33
N LEU A 327 14.64 -15.34 -2.89
CA LEU A 327 14.45 -15.53 -4.35
C LEU A 327 13.18 -14.83 -4.87
N LEU A 328 12.18 -14.63 -4.03
CA LEU A 328 10.96 -13.89 -4.38
C LEU A 328 11.14 -12.36 -4.45
N LEU A 329 12.31 -11.85 -4.04
CA LEU A 329 12.62 -10.41 -4.01
C LEU A 329 13.56 -9.95 -5.14
N GLY A 330 13.72 -10.73 -6.21
CA GLY A 330 14.31 -10.30 -7.49
C GLY A 330 15.74 -9.76 -7.41
N HIS A 331 16.73 -10.57 -7.00
CA HIS A 331 18.14 -10.26 -7.14
C HIS A 331 18.90 -11.43 -7.78
N HIS A 332 19.79 -11.12 -8.74
CA HIS A 332 20.69 -12.03 -9.41
C HIS A 332 21.43 -12.95 -8.42
N PRO A 333 21.60 -14.23 -8.77
CA PRO A 333 22.26 -15.19 -7.89
C PRO A 333 23.76 -14.95 -7.86
N GLY A 334 24.25 -14.48 -6.72
CA GLY A 334 25.62 -14.72 -6.35
C GLY A 334 25.79 -16.25 -6.16
N ARG A 335 26.68 -16.87 -6.94
CA ARG A 335 26.95 -18.30 -6.91
C ARG A 335 27.36 -18.72 -5.49
N CYS A 336 26.56 -19.55 -4.83
CA CYS A 336 27.02 -20.35 -3.70
C CYS A 336 27.97 -21.44 -4.26
N ARG A 337 29.27 -21.33 -4.00
CA ARG A 337 30.20 -22.46 -4.16
C ARG A 337 30.10 -23.32 -2.91
N VAL A 338 29.70 -24.55 -3.10
CA VAL A 338 29.87 -25.61 -2.11
C VAL A 338 31.34 -26.06 -2.17
N ALA A 339 32.11 -25.70 -1.17
CA ALA A 339 33.47 -26.26 -0.99
C ALA A 339 33.39 -27.32 0.11
N GLY A 340 33.92 -28.47 -0.20
CA GLY A 340 34.05 -29.77 0.47
C GLY A 340 34.02 -29.89 2.01
N PRO A 341 34.00 -31.13 2.56
CA PRO A 341 33.48 -31.47 3.89
C PRO A 341 34.41 -31.05 5.04
N PRO A 342 33.94 -30.95 6.28
CA PRO A 342 32.81 -30.24 6.83
C PRO A 342 33.23 -29.12 7.82
N ARG A 343 33.01 -27.90 7.47
CA ARG A 343 32.88 -26.78 8.43
C ARG A 343 31.99 -25.75 7.81
N ASP A 344 30.69 -25.85 8.11
CA ASP A 344 29.64 -25.00 7.57
C ASP A 344 29.81 -23.55 8.00
N ARG A 345 30.38 -22.72 7.14
CA ARG A 345 30.25 -21.28 7.21
C ARG A 345 29.49 -20.81 5.97
N CYS A 346 28.21 -20.44 6.12
CA CYS A 346 27.52 -19.66 5.14
C CYS A 346 28.05 -18.21 5.23
N LEU A 347 28.87 -17.79 4.29
CA LEU A 347 29.16 -16.37 4.02
C LEU A 347 28.03 -15.81 3.16
N LEU A 348 27.38 -14.77 3.66
CA LEU A 348 26.39 -13.97 2.98
C LEU A 348 27.04 -12.93 2.07
#